data_1b4a480744f7cf5c6f307d228b46ab49
#
_entry.id   1b4a480744f7cf5c6f307d228b46ab49
#
_cell.length_a   1.000
_cell.length_b   1.000
_cell.length_c   1.000
_cell.angle_alpha   90.00
_cell.angle_beta   90.00
_cell.angle_gamma   90.00
#
_symmetry.space_group_name_H-M   'P 1'
#
loop_
_entity.id
_entity.type
_entity.pdbx_description
1 polymer ?
#
loop_
_entity_poly.entity_id
_entity_poly.type
_entity_poly.pdbx_seq_one_letter_code
_entity_poly.pdbx_strand_id
1 'polypeptide(L)'
;MKITVIGPGAMGLLFGGKLAACADVTLIGSNAVNLKEINTNGVTIKRGDSSVTRKIPAYMAGTCNETADVILLFTKAYQIADVLTENKGLIGPDTMLLTLQNGAGHDRVMREFADSAHVLIGTTKQGSYRESASVIVNSGLGETVFGGAAAKGEPGPDKARLEELREIFENAGFPCSVSENIRFDVWNKLMINASSSVLSGVLQVPQGYIAEDSYAWSICEDLIREICAAAAGEGAIFAPEEQILRVREHLRNAPDGYTSIYADIKNGRKTEADFICGAVVRAAKEQGLSVPVQETILRLVHAMEGR
;
A
#
# COMPACT_ATOMS: atom_id res chain seq x y z
N MET A 1 -2.43 2.08 22.44
CA MET A 1 -1.27 1.69 21.60
C MET A 1 -0.44 2.90 21.22
N LYS A 2 0.89 2.74 21.18
CA LYS A 2 1.85 3.67 20.57
C LYS A 2 2.03 3.28 19.10
N ILE A 3 1.67 4.17 18.20
CA ILE A 3 1.71 3.93 16.75
C ILE A 3 2.76 4.83 16.11
N THR A 4 3.77 4.23 15.50
CA THR A 4 4.76 4.98 14.72
C THR A 4 4.45 4.86 13.23
N VAL A 5 4.28 6.00 12.56
CA VAL A 5 4.07 6.05 11.10
C VAL A 5 5.38 6.44 10.43
N ILE A 6 5.96 5.53 9.64
CA ILE A 6 7.16 5.79 8.86
C ILE A 6 6.77 6.16 7.43
N GLY A 7 7.21 7.34 6.98
CA GLY A 7 6.88 7.90 5.67
C GLY A 7 5.70 8.87 5.70
N PRO A 8 5.91 10.13 6.21
CA PRO A 8 4.87 11.16 6.29
C PRO A 8 4.59 11.78 4.91
N GLY A 9 4.28 10.93 3.94
CA GLY A 9 3.70 11.28 2.65
C GLY A 9 2.20 11.56 2.76
N ALA A 10 1.47 11.58 1.65
CA ALA A 10 0.03 11.84 1.67
C ALA A 10 -0.74 10.82 2.53
N MET A 11 -0.49 9.52 2.33
CA MET A 11 -1.14 8.46 3.11
C MET A 11 -0.64 8.41 4.56
N GLY A 12 0.66 8.53 4.80
CA GLY A 12 1.20 8.53 6.16
C GLY A 12 0.68 9.71 7.01
N LEU A 13 0.54 10.90 6.43
CA LEU A 13 -0.08 12.06 7.10
C LEU A 13 -1.58 11.85 7.32
N LEU A 14 -2.30 11.23 6.37
CA LEU A 14 -3.72 10.92 6.53
C LEU A 14 -3.94 9.95 7.70
N PHE A 15 -3.22 8.83 7.69
CA PHE A 15 -3.36 7.82 8.73
C PHE A 15 -2.86 8.33 10.08
N GLY A 16 -1.65 8.90 10.14
CA GLY A 16 -1.11 9.45 11.37
C GLY A 16 -2.00 10.55 11.96
N GLY A 17 -2.48 11.47 11.11
CA GLY A 17 -3.34 12.56 11.55
C GLY A 17 -4.71 12.12 12.07
N LYS A 18 -5.32 11.09 11.48
CA LYS A 18 -6.59 10.54 11.96
C LYS A 18 -6.40 9.69 13.22
N LEU A 19 -5.41 8.79 13.22
CA LEU A 19 -5.11 7.90 14.35
C LEU A 19 -4.73 8.67 15.62
N ALA A 20 -4.10 9.84 15.51
CA ALA A 20 -3.78 10.70 16.64
C ALA A 20 -5.00 11.23 17.43
N ALA A 21 -6.22 10.93 16.96
CA ALA A 21 -7.45 11.14 17.73
C ALA A 21 -7.67 10.07 18.82
N CYS A 22 -7.11 8.89 18.65
CA CYS A 22 -7.45 7.70 19.42
C CYS A 22 -6.23 6.93 19.93
N ALA A 23 -5.01 7.32 19.52
CA ALA A 23 -3.76 6.65 19.87
C ALA A 23 -2.63 7.66 20.06
N ASP A 24 -1.55 7.22 20.71
CA ASP A 24 -0.29 7.97 20.79
C ASP A 24 0.48 7.76 19.47
N VAL A 25 0.54 8.81 18.64
CA VAL A 25 1.10 8.72 17.30
C VAL A 25 2.39 9.52 17.16
N THR A 26 3.40 8.89 16.57
CA THR A 26 4.67 9.51 16.19
C THR A 26 4.88 9.37 14.67
N LEU A 27 5.40 10.42 14.02
CA LEU A 27 5.77 10.40 12.60
C LEU A 27 7.29 10.32 12.45
N ILE A 28 7.75 9.47 11.53
CA ILE A 28 9.17 9.34 11.18
C ILE A 28 9.35 9.64 9.69
N GLY A 29 10.26 10.55 9.38
CA GLY A 29 10.55 10.94 7.99
C GLY A 29 12.02 11.30 7.76
N SER A 30 12.40 11.50 6.50
CA SER A 30 13.77 11.82 6.08
C SER A 30 13.98 13.29 5.66
N ASN A 31 12.92 14.11 5.58
CA ASN A 31 13.01 15.50 5.14
C ASN A 31 12.85 16.45 6.32
N ALA A 32 13.96 17.02 6.79
CA ALA A 32 14.00 17.90 7.96
C ALA A 32 13.11 19.16 7.82
N VAL A 33 12.97 19.72 6.61
CA VAL A 33 12.13 20.90 6.37
C VAL A 33 10.66 20.55 6.55
N ASN A 34 10.22 19.43 5.98
CA ASN A 34 8.85 18.96 6.12
C ASN A 34 8.53 18.61 7.59
N LEU A 35 9.44 17.95 8.30
CA LEU A 35 9.26 17.59 9.71
C LEU A 35 9.19 18.81 10.61
N LYS A 36 10.00 19.85 10.33
CA LYS A 36 9.92 21.14 11.05
C LYS A 36 8.56 21.80 10.86
N GLU A 37 8.01 21.79 9.62
CA GLU A 37 6.68 22.34 9.36
C GLU A 37 5.59 21.55 10.10
N ILE A 38 5.65 20.21 10.07
CA ILE A 38 4.73 19.32 10.79
C ILE A 38 4.78 19.61 12.30
N ASN A 39 5.98 19.71 12.90
CA ASN A 39 6.12 20.00 14.33
C ASN A 39 5.62 21.40 14.71
N THR A 40 5.78 22.38 13.81
CA THR A 40 5.33 23.76 14.04
C THR A 40 3.81 23.90 13.89
N ASN A 41 3.25 23.39 12.79
CA ASN A 41 1.86 23.63 12.40
C ASN A 41 0.92 22.48 12.84
N GLY A 42 1.44 21.26 13.03
CA GLY A 42 0.67 20.04 13.14
C GLY A 42 0.30 19.50 11.77
N VAL A 43 -0.42 18.38 11.73
CA VAL A 43 -0.97 17.77 10.52
C VAL A 43 -2.39 18.24 10.31
N THR A 44 -2.67 18.90 9.20
CA THR A 44 -4.01 19.35 8.81
C THR A 44 -4.59 18.42 7.75
N ILE A 45 -5.75 17.86 8.05
CA ILE A 45 -6.52 17.01 7.13
C ILE A 45 -7.74 17.80 6.67
N LYS A 46 -7.85 18.02 5.37
CA LYS A 46 -9.00 18.66 4.72
C LYS A 46 -9.90 17.62 4.06
N ARG A 47 -11.21 17.85 4.10
CA ARG A 47 -12.21 17.05 3.39
C ARG A 47 -13.46 17.89 3.10
N GLY A 48 -13.70 18.19 1.84
CA GLY A 48 -14.71 19.19 1.47
C GLY A 48 -14.41 20.52 2.20
N ASP A 49 -15.42 21.09 2.84
CA ASP A 49 -15.31 22.32 3.61
C ASP A 49 -14.77 22.12 5.04
N SER A 50 -14.54 20.88 5.45
CA SER A 50 -14.07 20.55 6.79
C SER A 50 -12.56 20.43 6.85
N SER A 51 -11.96 20.89 7.95
CA SER A 51 -10.55 20.67 8.24
C SER A 51 -10.33 20.39 9.72
N VAL A 52 -9.35 19.52 10.01
CA VAL A 52 -8.94 19.21 11.38
C VAL A 52 -7.42 19.23 11.43
N THR A 53 -6.86 19.92 12.44
CA THR A 53 -5.41 19.96 12.70
C THR A 53 -5.09 19.23 13.99
N ARG A 54 -4.06 18.39 13.97
CA ARG A 54 -3.56 17.65 15.13
C ARG A 54 -2.06 17.85 15.30
N LYS A 55 -1.63 18.11 16.52
CA LYS A 55 -0.21 18.11 16.87
C LYS A 55 0.26 16.68 17.04
N ILE A 56 1.26 16.30 16.25
CA ILE A 56 1.85 14.96 16.25
C ILE A 56 3.37 15.17 16.23
N PRO A 57 4.13 14.59 17.18
CA PRO A 57 5.58 14.67 17.15
C PRO A 57 6.13 13.98 15.90
N ALA A 58 7.09 14.64 15.24
CA ALA A 58 7.72 14.14 14.02
C ALA A 58 9.24 14.22 14.16
N TYR A 59 9.92 13.12 13.91
CA TYR A 59 11.35 12.94 14.08
C TYR A 59 12.04 12.53 12.78
N MET A 60 13.31 12.86 12.67
CA MET A 60 14.16 12.31 11.63
C MET A 60 14.35 10.80 11.83
N ALA A 61 14.42 10.08 10.74
CA ALA A 61 14.75 8.66 10.77
C ALA A 61 16.04 8.43 11.56
N GLY A 62 16.08 7.35 12.35
CA GLY A 62 17.19 6.98 13.22
C GLY A 62 17.36 7.83 14.50
N THR A 63 16.53 8.85 14.75
CA THR A 63 16.69 9.71 15.94
C THR A 63 15.68 9.42 17.06
N CYS A 64 14.62 8.66 16.79
CA CYS A 64 13.65 8.23 17.79
C CYS A 64 13.97 6.78 18.21
N ASN A 65 14.05 6.53 19.52
CA ASN A 65 14.36 5.23 20.08
C ASN A 65 13.25 4.71 21.03
N GLU A 66 12.08 5.32 20.99
CA GLU A 66 10.94 4.88 21.77
C GLU A 66 10.25 3.70 21.05
N THR A 67 10.27 2.52 21.65
CA THR A 67 9.65 1.31 21.09
C THR A 67 8.16 1.52 20.80
N ALA A 68 7.72 1.16 19.59
CA ALA A 68 6.35 1.23 19.15
C ALA A 68 5.60 -0.08 19.41
N ASP A 69 4.30 0.00 19.68
CA ASP A 69 3.41 -1.18 19.66
C ASP A 69 3.11 -1.59 18.21
N VAL A 70 2.97 -0.59 17.31
CA VAL A 70 2.70 -0.78 15.88
C VAL A 70 3.54 0.20 15.07
N ILE A 71 4.21 -0.29 14.03
CA ILE A 71 4.85 0.53 13.00
C ILE A 71 4.02 0.42 11.72
N LEU A 72 3.47 1.56 11.25
CA LEU A 72 2.78 1.70 9.98
C LEU A 72 3.74 2.18 8.90
N LEU A 73 3.93 1.40 7.84
CA LEU A 73 4.82 1.71 6.73
C LEU A 73 4.07 2.37 5.57
N PHE A 74 4.41 3.63 5.27
CA PHE A 74 3.88 4.43 4.16
C PHE A 74 4.98 5.07 3.29
N THR A 75 6.20 4.54 3.35
CA THR A 75 7.26 4.86 2.39
C THR A 75 6.94 4.25 1.01
N LYS A 76 7.81 4.38 0.04
CA LYS A 76 7.73 3.52 -1.14
C LYS A 76 8.16 2.10 -0.78
N ALA A 77 7.54 1.09 -1.39
CA ALA A 77 7.74 -0.31 -1.05
C ALA A 77 9.22 -0.76 -1.12
N TYR A 78 9.98 -0.25 -2.09
CA TYR A 78 11.42 -0.54 -2.23
C TYR A 78 12.31 0.05 -1.13
N GLN A 79 11.75 0.86 -0.22
CA GLN A 79 12.48 1.47 0.91
C GLN A 79 12.27 0.74 2.23
N ILE A 80 11.44 -0.30 2.28
CA ILE A 80 11.07 -0.97 3.55
C ILE A 80 12.29 -1.44 4.33
N ALA A 81 13.24 -2.14 3.68
CA ALA A 81 14.43 -2.65 4.35
C ALA A 81 15.30 -1.52 4.93
N ASP A 82 15.53 -0.47 4.15
CA ASP A 82 16.35 0.66 4.56
C ASP A 82 15.74 1.39 5.75
N VAL A 83 14.44 1.71 5.68
CA VAL A 83 13.78 2.47 6.76
C VAL A 83 13.62 1.65 8.04
N LEU A 84 13.40 0.34 7.97
CA LEU A 84 13.37 -0.52 9.16
C LEU A 84 14.78 -0.68 9.76
N THR A 85 15.82 -0.80 8.94
CA THR A 85 17.21 -0.83 9.40
C THR A 85 17.58 0.48 10.13
N GLU A 86 17.26 1.63 9.53
CA GLU A 86 17.58 2.94 10.12
C GLU A 86 16.81 3.19 11.42
N ASN A 87 15.62 2.62 11.56
CA ASN A 87 14.74 2.81 12.71
C ASN A 87 14.60 1.55 13.58
N LYS A 88 15.60 0.66 13.59
CA LYS A 88 15.56 -0.59 14.37
C LYS A 88 15.30 -0.39 15.87
N GLY A 89 15.66 0.76 16.43
CA GLY A 89 15.39 1.10 17.84
C GLY A 89 13.90 1.24 18.18
N LEU A 90 13.02 1.36 17.18
CA LEU A 90 11.56 1.39 17.36
C LEU A 90 10.95 -0.02 17.47
N ILE A 91 11.72 -1.05 17.06
CA ILE A 91 11.23 -2.43 16.98
C ILE A 91 11.60 -3.16 18.28
N GLY A 92 10.63 -3.45 19.10
CA GLY A 92 10.76 -4.34 20.26
C GLY A 92 10.23 -5.74 19.97
N PRO A 93 10.30 -6.65 20.94
CA PRO A 93 9.88 -8.05 20.75
C PRO A 93 8.41 -8.21 20.40
N ASP A 94 7.57 -7.28 20.83
CA ASP A 94 6.11 -7.32 20.62
C ASP A 94 5.63 -6.29 19.58
N THR A 95 6.53 -5.61 18.87
CA THR A 95 6.18 -4.59 17.88
C THR A 95 5.57 -5.24 16.64
N MET A 96 4.34 -4.86 16.29
CA MET A 96 3.72 -5.25 15.03
C MET A 96 4.17 -4.32 13.89
N LEU A 97 4.59 -4.89 12.79
CA LEU A 97 4.88 -4.17 11.54
C LEU A 97 3.67 -4.31 10.61
N LEU A 98 3.06 -3.20 10.24
CA LEU A 98 1.91 -3.20 9.30
C LEU A 98 2.24 -2.35 8.07
N THR A 99 2.03 -2.92 6.88
CA THR A 99 2.02 -2.16 5.63
C THR A 99 0.67 -2.17 4.96
N LEU A 100 0.27 -1.01 4.43
CA LEU A 100 -0.92 -0.82 3.57
C LEU A 100 -0.51 -0.35 2.16
N GLN A 101 0.76 -0.51 1.82
CA GLN A 101 1.32 -0.13 0.52
C GLN A 101 0.72 -0.99 -0.61
N ASN A 102 0.71 -0.42 -1.82
CA ASN A 102 0.25 -1.15 -2.99
C ASN A 102 1.24 -2.25 -3.39
N GLY A 103 0.72 -3.37 -3.89
CA GLY A 103 1.54 -4.50 -4.32
C GLY A 103 1.48 -5.68 -3.35
N ALA A 104 2.35 -6.66 -3.55
CA ALA A 104 2.46 -7.85 -2.72
C ALA A 104 3.94 -8.23 -2.48
N GLY A 105 4.19 -9.05 -1.44
CA GLY A 105 5.52 -9.53 -1.08
C GLY A 105 6.28 -8.63 -0.12
N HIS A 106 5.65 -7.60 0.45
CA HIS A 106 6.24 -6.73 1.47
C HIS A 106 6.57 -7.51 2.75
N ASP A 107 5.73 -8.47 3.11
CA ASP A 107 5.91 -9.35 4.27
C ASP A 107 7.24 -10.11 4.24
N ARG A 108 7.75 -10.46 3.06
CA ARG A 108 9.03 -11.14 2.91
C ARG A 108 10.20 -10.29 3.45
N VAL A 109 10.18 -8.99 3.15
CA VAL A 109 11.17 -8.03 3.65
C VAL A 109 10.96 -7.75 5.13
N MET A 110 9.71 -7.57 5.58
CA MET A 110 9.38 -7.26 6.97
C MET A 110 9.76 -8.38 7.93
N ARG A 111 9.73 -9.65 7.47
CA ARG A 111 10.15 -10.83 8.24
C ARG A 111 11.65 -10.88 8.55
N GLU A 112 12.46 -10.05 7.93
CA GLU A 112 13.86 -9.89 8.31
C GLU A 112 14.01 -9.07 9.61
N PHE A 113 12.95 -8.39 10.05
CA PHE A 113 12.93 -7.47 11.20
C PHE A 113 12.01 -7.91 12.34
N ALA A 114 11.05 -8.78 12.08
CA ALA A 114 10.08 -9.27 13.07
C ALA A 114 9.60 -10.69 12.73
N ASP A 115 9.24 -11.44 13.74
CA ASP A 115 8.68 -12.79 13.58
C ASP A 115 7.33 -12.74 12.83
N SER A 116 6.94 -13.87 12.22
CA SER A 116 5.69 -14.01 11.45
C SER A 116 4.42 -13.57 12.20
N ALA A 117 4.41 -13.77 13.53
CA ALA A 117 3.32 -13.34 14.40
C ALA A 117 3.19 -11.80 14.53
N HIS A 118 4.22 -11.05 14.14
CA HIS A 118 4.26 -9.59 14.25
C HIS A 118 4.25 -8.90 12.88
N VAL A 119 4.14 -9.66 11.78
CA VAL A 119 4.10 -9.09 10.43
C VAL A 119 2.66 -9.08 9.90
N LEU A 120 2.15 -7.88 9.65
CA LEU A 120 0.82 -7.62 9.12
C LEU A 120 0.93 -6.97 7.74
N ILE A 121 0.09 -7.42 6.84
CA ILE A 121 -0.11 -6.77 5.54
C ILE A 121 -1.56 -6.34 5.40
N GLY A 122 -1.81 -5.41 4.50
CA GLY A 122 -3.17 -4.98 4.27
C GLY A 122 -3.35 -4.16 3.01
N THR A 123 -4.57 -3.78 2.77
CA THR A 123 -4.95 -2.89 1.68
C THR A 123 -5.80 -1.75 2.20
N THR A 124 -5.79 -0.61 1.52
CA THR A 124 -6.71 0.47 1.79
C THR A 124 -7.26 1.06 0.49
N LYS A 125 -8.55 1.45 0.52
CA LYS A 125 -9.22 2.20 -0.55
C LYS A 125 -9.33 3.69 -0.19
N GLN A 126 -8.57 4.14 0.84
CA GLN A 126 -8.47 5.56 1.15
C GLN A 126 -7.69 6.29 0.06
N GLY A 127 -8.07 7.52 -0.24
CA GLY A 127 -7.37 8.39 -1.16
C GLY A 127 -6.91 9.67 -0.46
N SER A 128 -5.69 10.12 -0.75
CA SER A 128 -5.20 11.41 -0.28
C SER A 128 -4.15 11.99 -1.21
N TYR A 129 -4.05 13.34 -1.21
CA TYR A 129 -2.94 14.04 -1.83
C TYR A 129 -2.45 15.18 -0.92
N ARG A 130 -1.21 15.58 -1.11
CA ARG A 130 -0.57 16.65 -0.31
C ARG A 130 -0.78 18.00 -0.98
N GLU A 131 -1.20 19.00 -0.19
CA GLU A 131 -1.16 20.42 -0.56
C GLU A 131 0.13 21.09 -0.08
N SER A 132 0.63 20.75 1.13
CA SER A 132 1.90 21.20 1.66
C SER A 132 2.60 20.11 2.47
N ALA A 133 3.71 20.43 3.12
CA ALA A 133 4.41 19.47 3.97
C ALA A 133 3.56 18.95 5.14
N SER A 134 2.62 19.76 5.64
CA SER A 134 1.78 19.45 6.81
C SER A 134 0.28 19.40 6.50
N VAL A 135 -0.13 19.67 5.25
CA VAL A 135 -1.55 19.71 4.83
C VAL A 135 -1.83 18.67 3.79
N ILE A 136 -2.82 17.83 4.06
CA ILE A 136 -3.33 16.83 3.08
C ILE A 136 -4.83 17.00 2.85
N VAL A 137 -5.28 16.56 1.68
CA VAL A 137 -6.69 16.40 1.36
C VAL A 137 -7.04 14.93 1.31
N ASN A 138 -8.04 14.53 2.08
CA ASN A 138 -8.62 13.19 1.99
C ASN A 138 -9.61 13.17 0.83
N SER A 139 -9.17 12.67 -0.33
CA SER A 139 -9.91 12.69 -1.60
C SER A 139 -10.78 11.46 -1.83
N GLY A 140 -10.55 10.39 -1.08
CA GLY A 140 -11.32 9.15 -1.21
C GLY A 140 -11.54 8.47 0.13
N LEU A 141 -12.75 7.97 0.33
CA LEU A 141 -13.07 7.10 1.46
C LEU A 141 -13.24 5.68 0.97
N GLY A 142 -12.72 4.77 1.75
CA GLY A 142 -12.91 3.36 1.51
C GLY A 142 -12.38 2.52 2.65
N GLU A 143 -12.68 1.27 2.59
CA GLU A 143 -12.29 0.30 3.60
C GLU A 143 -10.78 0.10 3.65
N THR A 144 -10.28 -0.14 4.85
CA THR A 144 -8.93 -0.64 5.14
C THR A 144 -9.08 -2.06 5.67
N VAL A 145 -8.38 -3.00 5.05
CA VAL A 145 -8.38 -4.41 5.45
C VAL A 145 -6.96 -4.80 5.77
N PHE A 146 -6.72 -5.44 6.91
CA PHE A 146 -5.41 -5.96 7.26
C PHE A 146 -5.52 -7.32 7.96
N GLY A 147 -4.41 -8.04 8.04
CA GLY A 147 -4.34 -9.33 8.71
C GLY A 147 -2.92 -9.86 8.81
N GLY A 148 -2.76 -10.98 9.48
CA GLY A 148 -1.47 -11.63 9.63
C GLY A 148 -0.95 -12.21 8.32
N ALA A 149 0.34 -11.99 8.04
CA ALA A 149 1.01 -12.51 6.85
C ALA A 149 1.64 -13.90 7.05
N ALA A 150 1.38 -14.56 8.20
CA ALA A 150 1.93 -15.88 8.52
C ALA A 150 1.56 -16.91 7.45
N ALA A 151 2.52 -17.75 7.08
CA ALA A 151 2.27 -18.88 6.20
C ALA A 151 1.52 -20.00 6.96
N LYS A 152 0.96 -20.94 6.22
CA LYS A 152 0.26 -22.09 6.84
C LYS A 152 1.21 -22.87 7.76
N GLY A 153 0.82 -22.97 9.03
CA GLY A 153 1.62 -23.67 10.06
C GLY A 153 2.58 -22.80 10.85
N GLU A 154 2.74 -21.53 10.48
CA GLU A 154 3.47 -20.55 11.29
C GLU A 154 2.57 -19.91 12.35
N PRO A 155 3.16 -19.42 13.45
CA PRO A 155 2.41 -18.61 14.42
C PRO A 155 1.86 -17.36 13.75
N GLY A 156 0.55 -17.15 13.89
CA GLY A 156 -0.10 -15.91 13.46
C GLY A 156 -0.13 -14.87 14.59
N PRO A 157 -0.57 -13.65 14.29
CA PRO A 157 -0.66 -12.57 15.26
C PRO A 157 -1.73 -12.85 16.33
N ASP A 158 -1.53 -12.25 17.50
CA ASP A 158 -2.52 -12.28 18.59
C ASP A 158 -3.82 -11.60 18.13
N LYS A 159 -4.92 -12.35 18.20
CA LYS A 159 -6.23 -11.89 17.75
C LYS A 159 -6.76 -10.70 18.57
N ALA A 160 -6.47 -10.64 19.86
CA ALA A 160 -6.90 -9.54 20.71
C ALA A 160 -6.19 -8.24 20.34
N ARG A 161 -4.91 -8.31 19.99
CA ARG A 161 -4.14 -7.15 19.52
C ARG A 161 -4.59 -6.69 18.12
N LEU A 162 -4.94 -7.63 17.25
CA LEU A 162 -5.52 -7.27 15.93
C LEU A 162 -6.85 -6.54 16.09
N GLU A 163 -7.69 -7.02 17.00
CA GLU A 163 -8.99 -6.40 17.26
C GLU A 163 -8.84 -5.02 17.92
N GLU A 164 -7.93 -4.85 18.88
CA GLU A 164 -7.60 -3.54 19.45
C GLU A 164 -7.15 -2.56 18.35
N LEU A 165 -6.29 -3.00 17.44
CA LEU A 165 -5.84 -2.16 16.31
C LEU A 165 -7.00 -1.82 15.37
N ARG A 166 -7.89 -2.76 15.06
CA ARG A 166 -9.09 -2.53 14.25
C ARG A 166 -9.98 -1.46 14.88
N GLU A 167 -10.24 -1.57 16.19
CA GLU A 167 -11.06 -0.60 16.93
C GLU A 167 -10.43 0.81 16.90
N ILE A 168 -9.10 0.91 17.03
CA ILE A 168 -8.39 2.19 16.92
C ILE A 168 -8.59 2.79 15.52
N PHE A 169 -8.51 1.99 14.46
CA PHE A 169 -8.75 2.46 13.09
C PHE A 169 -10.20 2.94 12.91
N GLU A 170 -11.18 2.18 13.38
CA GLU A 170 -12.59 2.56 13.29
C GLU A 170 -12.89 3.84 14.09
N ASN A 171 -12.37 3.95 15.32
CA ASN A 171 -12.53 5.15 16.15
C ASN A 171 -11.85 6.38 15.52
N ALA A 172 -10.79 6.17 14.73
CA ALA A 172 -10.17 7.21 13.90
C ALA A 172 -10.97 7.55 12.64
N GLY A 173 -12.09 6.86 12.39
CA GLY A 173 -12.96 7.06 11.23
C GLY A 173 -12.44 6.42 9.94
N PHE A 174 -11.71 5.31 10.04
CA PHE A 174 -11.43 4.43 8.93
C PHE A 174 -12.35 3.21 9.00
N PRO A 175 -13.27 2.99 8.04
CA PRO A 175 -13.91 1.68 7.91
C PRO A 175 -12.81 0.61 7.85
N CYS A 176 -12.82 -0.34 8.78
CA CYS A 176 -11.71 -1.27 8.95
C CYS A 176 -12.20 -2.68 9.29
N SER A 177 -11.57 -3.69 8.71
CA SER A 177 -11.80 -5.09 9.04
C SER A 177 -10.49 -5.88 9.16
N VAL A 178 -10.51 -6.93 9.99
CA VAL A 178 -9.42 -7.92 10.07
C VAL A 178 -9.78 -9.09 9.16
N SER A 179 -8.89 -9.40 8.23
CA SER A 179 -9.09 -10.49 7.28
C SER A 179 -8.54 -11.81 7.83
N GLU A 180 -9.29 -12.88 7.64
CA GLU A 180 -8.82 -14.25 7.87
C GLU A 180 -7.96 -14.79 6.70
N ASN A 181 -8.06 -14.15 5.51
CA ASN A 181 -7.24 -14.46 4.35
C ASN A 181 -6.75 -13.18 3.68
N ILE A 182 -5.87 -12.47 4.36
CA ILE A 182 -5.36 -11.18 3.88
C ILE A 182 -4.60 -11.28 2.56
N ARG A 183 -4.02 -12.44 2.24
CA ARG A 183 -3.38 -12.65 0.93
C ARG A 183 -4.41 -12.54 -0.20
N PHE A 184 -5.61 -13.12 -0.01
CA PHE A 184 -6.70 -12.96 -0.97
C PHE A 184 -7.05 -11.48 -1.19
N ASP A 185 -7.19 -10.69 -0.12
CA ASP A 185 -7.55 -9.27 -0.22
C ASP A 185 -6.47 -8.44 -0.92
N VAL A 186 -5.20 -8.70 -0.59
CA VAL A 186 -4.05 -8.06 -1.24
C VAL A 186 -4.01 -8.40 -2.74
N TRP A 187 -4.14 -9.68 -3.11
CA TRP A 187 -4.15 -10.12 -4.51
C TRP A 187 -5.38 -9.64 -5.26
N ASN A 188 -6.54 -9.55 -4.58
CA ASN A 188 -7.76 -8.98 -5.15
C ASN A 188 -7.59 -7.50 -5.55
N LYS A 189 -6.88 -6.70 -4.74
CA LYS A 189 -6.51 -5.32 -5.10
C LYS A 189 -5.42 -5.30 -6.16
N LEU A 190 -4.43 -6.20 -6.07
CA LEU A 190 -3.36 -6.33 -7.03
C LEU A 190 -3.89 -6.65 -8.44
N MET A 191 -5.02 -7.33 -8.55
CA MET A 191 -5.69 -7.62 -9.82
C MET A 191 -5.88 -6.37 -10.69
N ILE A 192 -6.33 -5.26 -10.11
CA ILE A 192 -6.49 -3.99 -10.80
C ILE A 192 -5.11 -3.31 -11.00
N ASN A 193 -4.26 -3.34 -9.97
CA ASN A 193 -2.99 -2.63 -10.00
C ASN A 193 -2.01 -3.23 -11.02
N ALA A 194 -1.91 -4.56 -11.10
CA ALA A 194 -1.00 -5.27 -11.99
C ALA A 194 -1.60 -5.55 -13.38
N SER A 195 -2.83 -5.13 -13.66
CA SER A 195 -3.43 -5.20 -14.98
C SER A 195 -3.69 -3.79 -15.55
N SER A 196 -4.87 -3.25 -15.34
CA SER A 196 -5.30 -1.98 -15.93
C SER A 196 -4.47 -0.78 -15.46
N SER A 197 -4.04 -0.75 -14.17
CA SER A 197 -3.32 0.42 -13.67
C SER A 197 -1.92 0.56 -14.26
N VAL A 198 -1.18 -0.54 -14.38
CA VAL A 198 0.14 -0.51 -15.03
C VAL A 198 0.03 -0.22 -16.52
N LEU A 199 -0.99 -0.78 -17.19
CA LEU A 199 -1.22 -0.54 -18.61
C LEU A 199 -1.59 0.91 -18.88
N SER A 200 -2.44 1.54 -18.06
CA SER A 200 -2.72 2.97 -18.06
C SER A 200 -1.43 3.80 -17.89
N GLY A 201 -0.54 3.36 -16.99
CA GLY A 201 0.77 3.99 -16.79
C GLY A 201 1.67 3.90 -18.01
N VAL A 202 1.78 2.74 -18.65
CA VAL A 202 2.61 2.53 -19.86
C VAL A 202 2.06 3.30 -21.05
N LEU A 203 0.75 3.25 -21.28
CA LEU A 203 0.10 3.94 -22.40
C LEU A 203 -0.10 5.44 -22.15
N GLN A 204 0.06 5.93 -20.92
CA GLN A 204 -0.18 7.30 -20.49
C GLN A 204 -1.61 7.78 -20.82
N VAL A 205 -2.60 6.93 -20.53
CA VAL A 205 -4.04 7.16 -20.77
C VAL A 205 -4.85 7.01 -19.49
N PRO A 206 -6.06 7.60 -19.39
CA PRO A 206 -6.97 7.35 -18.27
C PRO A 206 -7.45 5.89 -18.28
N GLN A 207 -7.93 5.42 -17.14
CA GLN A 207 -8.34 4.02 -16.95
C GLN A 207 -9.48 3.58 -17.89
N GLY A 208 -10.43 4.46 -18.20
CA GLY A 208 -11.53 4.17 -19.10
C GLY A 208 -11.08 3.78 -20.51
N TYR A 209 -9.99 4.39 -21.00
CA TYR A 209 -9.43 4.03 -22.30
C TYR A 209 -9.11 2.54 -22.41
N ILE A 210 -8.59 1.94 -21.33
CA ILE A 210 -8.24 0.50 -21.31
C ILE A 210 -9.48 -0.39 -21.53
N ALA A 211 -10.64 0.00 -20.99
CA ALA A 211 -11.86 -0.78 -21.13
C ALA A 211 -12.53 -0.64 -22.52
N GLU A 212 -12.24 0.42 -23.26
CA GLU A 212 -12.89 0.78 -24.52
C GLU A 212 -12.06 0.40 -25.75
N ASP A 213 -10.75 0.53 -25.68
CA ASP A 213 -9.86 0.14 -26.78
C ASP A 213 -9.66 -1.38 -26.81
N SER A 214 -9.94 -2.00 -27.94
CA SER A 214 -9.92 -3.47 -28.07
C SER A 214 -8.54 -4.10 -27.87
N TYR A 215 -7.47 -3.43 -28.27
CA TYR A 215 -6.12 -3.94 -28.11
C TYR A 215 -5.62 -3.77 -26.67
N ALA A 216 -5.88 -2.61 -26.07
CA ALA A 216 -5.54 -2.38 -24.66
C ALA A 216 -6.30 -3.34 -23.74
N TRP A 217 -7.59 -3.57 -24.04
CA TRP A 217 -8.41 -4.51 -23.29
C TRP A 217 -7.90 -5.96 -23.42
N SER A 218 -7.54 -6.40 -24.62
CA SER A 218 -6.96 -7.73 -24.86
C SER A 218 -5.70 -7.97 -24.02
N ILE A 219 -4.77 -7.00 -23.95
CA ILE A 219 -3.60 -7.07 -23.09
C ILE A 219 -3.99 -7.13 -21.60
N CYS A 220 -4.99 -6.34 -21.21
CA CYS A 220 -5.49 -6.34 -19.84
C CYS A 220 -6.08 -7.71 -19.43
N GLU A 221 -6.82 -8.37 -20.31
CA GLU A 221 -7.32 -9.73 -20.10
C GLU A 221 -6.20 -10.75 -19.92
N ASP A 222 -5.15 -10.68 -20.74
CA ASP A 222 -3.99 -11.58 -20.59
C ASP A 222 -3.27 -11.34 -19.26
N LEU A 223 -3.06 -10.09 -18.86
CA LEU A 223 -2.51 -9.75 -17.56
C LEU A 223 -3.36 -10.32 -16.42
N ILE A 224 -4.69 -10.22 -16.49
CA ILE A 224 -5.60 -10.76 -15.47
C ILE A 224 -5.46 -12.28 -15.36
N ARG A 225 -5.37 -13.01 -16.48
CA ARG A 225 -5.19 -14.47 -16.48
C ARG A 225 -3.85 -14.85 -15.84
N GLU A 226 -2.77 -14.14 -16.17
CA GLU A 226 -1.45 -14.37 -15.56
C GLU A 226 -1.46 -14.09 -14.04
N ILE A 227 -2.16 -13.03 -13.59
CA ILE A 227 -2.30 -12.71 -12.16
C ILE A 227 -3.08 -13.83 -11.45
N CYS A 228 -4.20 -14.31 -12.02
CA CYS A 228 -4.99 -15.38 -11.43
C CYS A 228 -4.16 -16.66 -11.26
N ALA A 229 -3.35 -17.01 -12.27
CA ALA A 229 -2.48 -18.17 -12.22
C ALA A 229 -1.40 -18.03 -11.11
N ALA A 230 -0.73 -16.88 -11.04
CA ALA A 230 0.30 -16.64 -10.05
C ALA A 230 -0.26 -16.55 -8.60
N ALA A 231 -1.43 -15.96 -8.43
CA ALA A 231 -2.09 -15.79 -7.13
C ALA A 231 -2.45 -17.12 -6.45
N ALA A 232 -2.72 -18.16 -7.23
CA ALA A 232 -3.11 -19.47 -6.70
C ALA A 232 -2.04 -20.08 -5.78
N GLY A 233 -0.75 -19.92 -6.10
CA GLY A 233 0.35 -20.37 -5.24
C GLY A 233 0.52 -19.57 -3.96
N GLU A 234 -0.03 -18.37 -3.91
CA GLU A 234 -0.06 -17.52 -2.71
C GLU A 234 -1.33 -17.76 -1.86
N GLY A 235 -2.17 -18.74 -2.22
CA GLY A 235 -3.41 -19.06 -1.51
C GLY A 235 -4.58 -18.14 -1.86
N ALA A 236 -4.48 -17.36 -2.94
CA ALA A 236 -5.53 -16.48 -3.43
C ALA A 236 -6.10 -17.04 -4.75
N ILE A 237 -7.22 -17.74 -4.68
CA ILE A 237 -7.84 -18.42 -5.84
C ILE A 237 -8.90 -17.52 -6.44
N PHE A 238 -8.76 -17.23 -7.73
CA PHE A 238 -9.69 -16.40 -8.52
C PHE A 238 -10.14 -17.13 -9.78
N ALA A 239 -11.40 -16.92 -10.18
CA ALA A 239 -11.89 -17.32 -11.49
C ALA A 239 -11.57 -16.24 -12.53
N PRO A 240 -10.72 -16.50 -13.56
CA PRO A 240 -10.25 -15.48 -14.49
C PRO A 240 -11.38 -14.69 -15.17
N GLU A 241 -12.41 -15.36 -15.65
CA GLU A 241 -13.50 -14.72 -16.37
C GLU A 241 -14.33 -13.77 -15.47
N GLU A 242 -14.51 -14.12 -14.20
CA GLU A 242 -15.15 -13.23 -13.22
C GLU A 242 -14.29 -11.98 -12.96
N GLN A 243 -12.97 -12.15 -12.87
CA GLN A 243 -12.06 -11.04 -12.65
C GLN A 243 -12.01 -10.10 -13.86
N ILE A 244 -12.03 -10.64 -15.07
CA ILE A 244 -12.10 -9.87 -16.32
C ILE A 244 -13.35 -8.98 -16.32
N LEU A 245 -14.52 -9.54 -16.02
CA LEU A 245 -15.76 -8.76 -15.92
C LEU A 245 -15.69 -7.69 -14.83
N ARG A 246 -15.21 -8.05 -13.65
CA ARG A 246 -15.08 -7.14 -12.50
C ARG A 246 -14.13 -5.97 -12.80
N VAL A 247 -12.97 -6.23 -13.38
CA VAL A 247 -12.00 -5.19 -13.73
C VAL A 247 -12.60 -4.25 -14.79
N ARG A 248 -13.26 -4.79 -15.82
CA ARG A 248 -13.91 -3.95 -16.86
C ARG A 248 -14.97 -3.05 -16.30
N GLU A 249 -15.81 -3.56 -15.39
CA GLU A 249 -16.85 -2.79 -14.72
C GLU A 249 -16.21 -1.68 -13.85
N HIS A 250 -15.16 -2.01 -13.10
CA HIS A 250 -14.42 -1.02 -12.30
C HIS A 250 -13.92 0.16 -13.14
N LEU A 251 -13.34 -0.11 -14.32
CA LEU A 251 -12.81 0.90 -15.21
C LEU A 251 -13.92 1.79 -15.80
N ARG A 252 -15.07 1.21 -16.12
CA ARG A 252 -16.24 1.95 -16.62
C ARG A 252 -16.88 2.85 -15.57
N ASN A 253 -16.79 2.47 -14.29
CA ASN A 253 -17.33 3.27 -13.18
C ASN A 253 -16.46 4.48 -12.82
N ALA A 254 -15.18 4.50 -13.23
CA ALA A 254 -14.25 5.60 -12.99
C ALA A 254 -13.36 5.88 -14.22
N PRO A 255 -13.96 6.22 -15.39
CA PRO A 255 -13.26 6.25 -16.68
C PRO A 255 -12.14 7.31 -16.73
N ASP A 256 -12.34 8.45 -16.08
CA ASP A 256 -11.38 9.57 -16.08
C ASP A 256 -10.28 9.44 -15.03
N GLY A 257 -10.27 8.33 -14.29
CA GLY A 257 -9.30 8.07 -13.22
C GLY A 257 -7.88 7.87 -13.75
N TYR A 258 -6.89 8.48 -13.07
CA TYR A 258 -5.47 8.26 -13.30
C TYR A 258 -4.87 7.50 -12.13
N THR A 259 -3.92 6.61 -12.42
CA THR A 259 -3.32 5.72 -11.42
C THR A 259 -2.05 6.33 -10.82
N SER A 260 -1.62 5.80 -9.65
CA SER A 260 -0.34 6.22 -9.04
C SER A 260 0.84 5.95 -9.96
N ILE A 261 0.84 4.81 -10.65
CA ILE A 261 1.90 4.44 -11.60
C ILE A 261 1.93 5.39 -12.82
N TYR A 262 0.76 5.78 -13.33
CA TYR A 262 0.65 6.83 -14.36
C TYR A 262 1.31 8.13 -13.88
N ALA A 263 0.95 8.58 -12.67
CA ALA A 263 1.46 9.82 -12.11
C ALA A 263 2.99 9.75 -11.84
N ASP A 264 3.49 8.61 -11.37
CA ASP A 264 4.93 8.45 -11.12
C ASP A 264 5.73 8.47 -12.43
N ILE A 265 5.31 7.74 -13.46
CA ILE A 265 5.95 7.75 -14.79
C ILE A 265 5.91 9.16 -15.39
N LYS A 266 4.74 9.80 -15.42
CA LYS A 266 4.57 11.15 -15.96
C LYS A 266 5.48 12.19 -15.32
N ASN A 267 5.81 12.01 -14.05
CA ASN A 267 6.68 12.91 -13.28
C ASN A 267 8.14 12.42 -13.19
N GLY A 268 8.55 11.43 -13.98
CA GLY A 268 9.90 10.87 -13.98
C GLY A 268 10.33 10.26 -12.65
N ARG A 269 9.37 9.72 -11.87
CA ARG A 269 9.65 9.12 -10.57
C ARG A 269 9.72 7.60 -10.66
N LYS A 270 10.54 7.00 -9.81
CA LYS A 270 10.58 5.55 -9.64
C LYS A 270 9.22 5.07 -9.12
N THR A 271 8.68 4.04 -9.77
CA THR A 271 7.39 3.43 -9.45
C THR A 271 7.53 2.30 -8.40
N GLU A 272 6.41 1.69 -8.03
CA GLU A 272 6.37 0.47 -7.21
C GLU A 272 6.16 -0.78 -8.08
N ALA A 273 6.52 -0.75 -9.36
CA ALA A 273 6.30 -1.83 -10.32
C ALA A 273 6.90 -3.18 -9.86
N ASP A 274 8.03 -3.17 -9.14
CA ASP A 274 8.64 -4.38 -8.57
C ASP A 274 7.75 -5.08 -7.53
N PHE A 275 6.88 -4.35 -6.85
CA PHE A 275 5.92 -4.88 -5.88
C PHE A 275 4.52 -5.07 -6.50
N ILE A 276 4.30 -4.59 -7.71
CA ILE A 276 3.06 -4.76 -8.48
C ILE A 276 3.24 -5.86 -9.50
N CYS A 277 3.74 -5.59 -10.70
CA CYS A 277 4.02 -6.61 -11.72
C CYS A 277 5.11 -7.58 -11.26
N GLY A 278 6.16 -7.08 -10.63
CA GLY A 278 7.25 -7.89 -10.11
C GLY A 278 6.81 -8.89 -9.04
N ALA A 279 5.76 -8.60 -8.27
CA ALA A 279 5.16 -9.57 -7.34
C ALA A 279 4.53 -10.75 -8.09
N VAL A 280 3.81 -10.47 -9.19
CA VAL A 280 3.22 -11.51 -10.03
C VAL A 280 4.30 -12.38 -10.68
N VAL A 281 5.34 -11.73 -11.22
CA VAL A 281 6.48 -12.44 -11.84
C VAL A 281 7.20 -13.34 -10.82
N ARG A 282 7.44 -12.86 -9.59
CA ARG A 282 8.06 -13.65 -8.54
C ARG A 282 7.20 -14.87 -8.14
N ALA A 283 5.92 -14.64 -7.87
CA ALA A 283 4.99 -15.68 -7.47
C ALA A 283 4.85 -16.76 -8.57
N ALA A 284 4.77 -16.36 -9.84
CA ALA A 284 4.75 -17.27 -10.98
C ALA A 284 6.04 -18.09 -11.07
N LYS A 285 7.21 -17.45 -10.95
CA LYS A 285 8.52 -18.12 -11.00
C LYS A 285 8.65 -19.18 -9.92
N GLU A 286 8.20 -18.93 -8.69
CA GLU A 286 8.23 -19.89 -7.59
C GLU A 286 7.37 -21.13 -7.85
N GLN A 287 6.36 -21.01 -8.71
CA GLN A 287 5.48 -22.11 -9.14
C GLN A 287 5.90 -22.73 -10.47
N GLY A 288 6.97 -22.26 -11.11
CA GLY A 288 7.38 -22.72 -12.44
C GLY A 288 6.43 -22.28 -13.55
N LEU A 289 5.63 -21.22 -13.35
CA LEU A 289 4.70 -20.67 -14.33
C LEU A 289 5.37 -19.59 -15.19
N SER A 290 4.91 -19.45 -16.44
CA SER A 290 5.32 -18.38 -17.34
C SER A 290 4.27 -17.26 -17.35
N VAL A 291 4.73 -16.01 -17.21
CA VAL A 291 3.88 -14.81 -17.24
C VAL A 291 4.50 -13.74 -18.15
N PRO A 292 4.60 -14.02 -19.48
CA PRO A 292 5.36 -13.20 -20.41
C PRO A 292 4.81 -11.79 -20.61
N VAL A 293 3.50 -11.59 -20.44
CA VAL A 293 2.88 -10.27 -20.55
C VAL A 293 3.26 -9.40 -19.34
N GLN A 294 3.18 -9.96 -18.11
CA GLN A 294 3.62 -9.26 -16.90
C GLN A 294 5.11 -8.91 -16.95
N GLU A 295 5.97 -9.82 -17.40
CA GLU A 295 7.40 -9.56 -17.56
C GLU A 295 7.68 -8.44 -18.57
N THR A 296 6.91 -8.41 -19.67
CA THR A 296 7.05 -7.38 -20.70
C THR A 296 6.61 -6.01 -20.18
N ILE A 297 5.47 -5.94 -19.50
CA ILE A 297 4.97 -4.69 -18.89
C ILE A 297 5.94 -4.19 -17.82
N LEU A 298 6.47 -5.06 -16.97
CA LEU A 298 7.46 -4.68 -15.95
C LEU A 298 8.70 -4.02 -16.59
N ARG A 299 9.24 -4.62 -17.65
CA ARG A 299 10.38 -4.06 -18.41
C ARG A 299 10.05 -2.73 -19.06
N LEU A 300 8.83 -2.56 -19.60
CA LEU A 300 8.38 -1.29 -20.18
C LEU A 300 8.29 -0.19 -19.11
N VAL A 301 7.74 -0.49 -17.94
CA VAL A 301 7.69 0.46 -16.82
C VAL A 301 9.09 0.91 -16.42
N HIS A 302 10.02 -0.02 -16.20
CA HIS A 302 11.41 0.32 -15.87
C HIS A 302 12.10 1.13 -16.98
N ALA A 303 11.82 0.83 -18.25
CA ALA A 303 12.37 1.61 -19.37
C ALA A 303 11.80 3.05 -19.44
N MET A 304 10.69 3.32 -18.76
CA MET A 304 10.06 4.65 -18.70
C MET A 304 10.42 5.44 -17.44
N GLU A 305 10.92 4.78 -16.41
CA GLU A 305 11.35 5.42 -15.17
C GLU A 305 12.55 6.33 -15.40
N GLY A 306 12.48 7.57 -14.90
CA GLY A 306 13.59 8.53 -14.99
C GLY A 306 13.75 9.22 -16.37
N ARG A 307 12.73 9.19 -17.23
CA ARG A 307 12.71 9.92 -18.51
C ARG A 307 12.24 11.35 -18.35
#